data_783e40a9d85b578290b358eaf78d5179
#
_entry.id   783e40a9d85b578290b358eaf78d5179
#
_cell.length_a   1.000
_cell.length_b   1.000
_cell.length_c   1.000
_cell.angle_alpha   90.00
_cell.angle_beta   90.00
_cell.angle_gamma   90.00
#
_symmetry.space_group_name_H-M   'P 1'
#
loop_
_entity.id
_entity.type
_entity.pdbx_description
1 polymer ?
#
loop_
_entity_poly.entity_id
_entity_poly.type
_entity_poly.pdbx_seq_one_letter_code
_entity_poly.pdbx_strand_id
1 'polypeptide(L)'
;MSERNRSLDRAADIAPFFDGSRLTLARHLAGLRKTELAARVEKSATAVAAWESGAKQPTAAHVAQLALSLSVDPGFFAVRPDDVATLSTTPHFRSLRSTSQLARDQAFAYGQLAADIASSLERHVELPAPAVPSRPVTSDDRAGDGPEHAARLVREQWGIGAGPVGHLVRLLESHGVLVVFSPPRTASVDAYSFDSRLRPVVVLNPIKRDYYRQRFDVAHELGHLVMHGDAEPGGRIVENQAHRFAAELLMPTAEIRDLLPVTMGGNTWKTLGRLKEQWGVSMQALLFRARRLGRLGDVSYRNAMTTISARGWRRDEPGLIGTIEQPSLLPKAVELLAQEGIDEDALVAQCRVPVELFRMVTARSPDSGPAGTVALPAPENGQHSGATVVSLLERRTD
;
A
#
# COMPACT_ATOMS: atom_id res chain seq x y z
N MET A 1 -15.83 6.47 38.83
CA MET A 1 -14.34 6.24 38.67
C MET A 1 -13.87 7.12 37.54
N SER A 2 -12.84 7.93 37.78
CA SER A 2 -12.27 8.83 36.76
C SER A 2 -11.64 8.01 35.63
N GLU A 3 -11.68 8.50 34.37
CA GLU A 3 -11.01 7.89 33.23
C GLU A 3 -9.52 7.60 33.48
N ARG A 4 -8.88 8.47 34.26
CA ARG A 4 -7.50 8.32 34.69
C ARG A 4 -7.24 7.06 35.56
N ASN A 5 -8.18 6.67 36.40
CA ASN A 5 -8.08 5.45 37.23
C ASN A 5 -8.28 4.19 36.37
N ARG A 6 -9.23 4.21 35.41
CA ARG A 6 -9.43 3.09 34.48
C ARG A 6 -8.21 2.84 33.59
N SER A 7 -7.52 3.89 33.17
CA SER A 7 -6.29 3.78 32.35
C SER A 7 -5.12 3.20 33.17
N LEU A 8 -5.02 3.53 34.46
CA LEU A 8 -3.98 2.99 35.35
C LEU A 8 -4.22 1.51 35.68
N ASP A 9 -5.46 1.10 35.92
CA ASP A 9 -5.81 -0.29 36.18
C ASP A 9 -5.51 -1.17 34.96
N ARG A 10 -5.89 -0.72 33.74
CA ARG A 10 -5.53 -1.40 32.48
C ARG A 10 -4.03 -1.46 32.25
N ALA A 11 -3.28 -0.39 32.56
CA ALA A 11 -1.83 -0.38 32.40
C ALA A 11 -1.13 -1.37 33.34
N ALA A 12 -1.68 -1.60 34.53
CA ALA A 12 -1.18 -2.62 35.49
C ALA A 12 -1.35 -4.03 34.96
N ASP A 13 -2.47 -4.31 34.30
CA ASP A 13 -2.73 -5.62 33.67
C ASP A 13 -1.84 -5.86 32.44
N ILE A 14 -1.45 -4.79 31.73
CA ILE A 14 -0.66 -4.87 30.50
C ILE A 14 0.84 -4.90 30.74
N ALA A 15 1.34 -4.22 31.77
CA ALA A 15 2.78 -4.10 32.04
C ALA A 15 3.54 -5.45 32.03
N PRO A 16 3.01 -6.57 32.55
CA PRO A 16 3.69 -7.88 32.47
C PRO A 16 3.81 -8.44 31.06
N PHE A 17 2.93 -8.03 30.14
CA PHE A 17 2.86 -8.49 28.76
C PHE A 17 3.35 -7.44 27.74
N PHE A 18 4.03 -6.42 28.22
CA PHE A 18 4.50 -5.30 27.40
C PHE A 18 5.52 -5.78 26.36
N ASP A 19 5.28 -5.41 25.11
CA ASP A 19 6.16 -5.67 23.97
C ASP A 19 6.79 -4.35 23.46
N GLY A 20 8.11 -4.28 23.52
CA GLY A 20 8.86 -3.12 23.05
C GLY A 20 8.71 -2.84 21.55
N SER A 21 8.44 -3.86 20.74
CA SER A 21 8.18 -3.68 19.32
C SER A 21 6.88 -2.89 19.07
N ARG A 22 5.87 -3.11 19.92
CA ARG A 22 4.60 -2.36 19.90
C ARG A 22 4.80 -0.90 20.32
N LEU A 23 5.71 -0.64 21.25
CA LEU A 23 6.11 0.75 21.59
C LEU A 23 6.81 1.42 20.39
N THR A 24 7.71 0.72 19.73
CA THR A 24 8.37 1.21 18.51
C THR A 24 7.35 1.55 17.44
N LEU A 25 6.38 0.65 17.21
CA LEU A 25 5.29 0.85 16.25
C LEU A 25 4.46 2.10 16.59
N ALA A 26 4.00 2.24 17.84
CA ALA A 26 3.21 3.39 18.29
C ALA A 26 3.98 4.71 18.15
N ARG A 27 5.28 4.72 18.51
CA ARG A 27 6.14 5.91 18.36
C ARG A 27 6.32 6.30 16.90
N HIS A 28 6.56 5.33 16.00
CA HIS A 28 6.68 5.58 14.57
C HIS A 28 5.36 6.08 13.98
N LEU A 29 4.22 5.49 14.35
CA LEU A 29 2.89 5.97 13.93
C LEU A 29 2.67 7.44 14.35
N ALA A 30 3.10 7.80 15.56
CA ALA A 30 3.06 9.18 16.04
C ALA A 30 4.09 10.12 15.37
N GLY A 31 4.99 9.61 14.52
CA GLY A 31 6.04 10.37 13.86
C GLY A 31 7.05 10.95 14.83
N LEU A 32 7.38 10.24 15.92
CA LEU A 32 8.27 10.72 16.97
C LEU A 32 9.64 10.03 16.95
N ARG A 33 10.68 10.82 17.21
CA ARG A 33 12.00 10.28 17.56
C ARG A 33 12.00 9.78 19.01
N LYS A 34 12.93 8.90 19.36
CA LYS A 34 13.09 8.41 20.75
C LYS A 34 13.29 9.55 21.76
N THR A 35 14.04 10.57 21.38
CA THR A 35 14.28 11.76 22.21
C THR A 35 13.01 12.58 22.46
N GLU A 36 12.14 12.67 21.47
CA GLU A 36 10.88 13.41 21.57
C GLU A 36 9.87 12.67 22.45
N LEU A 37 9.75 11.34 22.29
CA LEU A 37 8.94 10.52 23.18
C LEU A 37 9.48 10.57 24.60
N ALA A 38 10.79 10.44 24.78
CA ALA A 38 11.44 10.49 26.08
C ALA A 38 11.12 11.80 26.84
N ALA A 39 11.19 12.94 26.15
CA ALA A 39 10.82 14.23 26.71
C ALA A 39 9.34 14.28 27.16
N ARG A 40 8.41 13.70 26.36
CA ARG A 40 6.98 13.67 26.70
C ARG A 40 6.66 12.84 27.94
N VAL A 41 7.44 11.77 28.16
CA VAL A 41 7.24 10.86 29.32
C VAL A 41 8.24 11.13 30.46
N GLU A 42 8.95 12.23 30.41
CA GLU A 42 9.93 12.66 31.44
C GLU A 42 11.00 11.60 31.76
N LYS A 43 11.52 10.96 30.69
CA LYS A 43 12.55 9.92 30.75
C LYS A 43 13.71 10.23 29.82
N SER A 44 14.78 9.46 29.94
CA SER A 44 15.89 9.54 29.00
C SER A 44 15.60 8.76 27.73
N ALA A 45 16.21 9.16 26.59
CA ALA A 45 16.15 8.42 25.34
C ALA A 45 16.70 6.97 25.50
N THR A 46 17.66 6.78 26.39
CA THR A 46 18.20 5.46 26.75
C THR A 46 17.14 4.58 27.43
N ALA A 47 16.29 5.15 28.29
CA ALA A 47 15.20 4.40 28.92
C ALA A 47 14.17 3.95 27.88
N VAL A 48 13.77 4.84 26.96
CA VAL A 48 12.87 4.48 25.85
C VAL A 48 13.50 3.39 24.97
N ALA A 49 14.79 3.51 24.62
CA ALA A 49 15.50 2.49 23.85
C ALA A 49 15.55 1.14 24.57
N ALA A 50 15.74 1.13 25.88
CA ALA A 50 15.73 -0.09 26.70
C ALA A 50 14.34 -0.75 26.74
N TRP A 51 13.26 0.03 26.77
CA TRP A 51 11.89 -0.48 26.67
C TRP A 51 11.58 -1.03 25.28
N GLU A 52 11.97 -0.33 24.20
CA GLU A 52 11.76 -0.78 22.83
C GLU A 52 12.51 -2.06 22.48
N SER A 53 13.73 -2.23 23.04
CA SER A 53 14.53 -3.45 22.82
C SER A 53 14.14 -4.61 23.74
N GLY A 54 13.22 -4.41 24.70
CA GLY A 54 12.88 -5.41 25.73
C GLY A 54 13.97 -5.60 26.80
N ALA A 55 15.06 -4.82 26.77
CA ALA A 55 16.12 -4.91 27.79
C ALA A 55 15.64 -4.49 29.19
N LYS A 56 14.58 -3.68 29.27
CA LYS A 56 13.88 -3.32 30.51
C LYS A 56 12.37 -3.27 30.27
N GLN A 57 11.61 -3.70 31.27
CA GLN A 57 10.16 -3.56 31.25
C GLN A 57 9.76 -2.20 31.87
N PRO A 58 8.81 -1.46 31.28
CA PRO A 58 8.24 -0.28 31.90
C PRO A 58 7.30 -0.68 33.06
N THR A 59 7.22 0.15 34.09
CA THR A 59 6.21 -0.04 35.15
C THR A 59 4.82 0.33 34.61
N ALA A 60 3.75 -0.09 35.31
CA ALA A 60 2.36 0.26 34.97
C ALA A 60 2.16 1.78 34.81
N ALA A 61 2.78 2.59 35.68
CA ALA A 61 2.73 4.05 35.55
C ALA A 61 3.38 4.56 34.25
N HIS A 62 4.49 3.96 33.83
CA HIS A 62 5.14 4.31 32.56
C HIS A 62 4.32 3.83 31.36
N VAL A 63 3.68 2.64 31.43
CA VAL A 63 2.77 2.15 30.36
C VAL A 63 1.61 3.13 30.17
N ALA A 64 0.98 3.57 31.27
CA ALA A 64 -0.10 4.57 31.22
C ALA A 64 0.38 5.92 30.62
N GLN A 65 1.57 6.36 30.99
CA GLN A 65 2.18 7.61 30.49
C GLN A 65 2.49 7.52 28.98
N LEU A 66 3.04 6.38 28.53
CA LEU A 66 3.29 6.10 27.12
C LEU A 66 1.99 6.08 26.30
N ALA A 67 0.96 5.40 26.81
CA ALA A 67 -0.35 5.32 26.19
C ALA A 67 -0.97 6.71 25.97
N LEU A 68 -0.97 7.55 26.99
CA LEU A 68 -1.43 8.94 26.90
C LEU A 68 -0.62 9.76 25.90
N SER A 69 0.72 9.66 25.96
CA SER A 69 1.62 10.45 25.09
C SER A 69 1.53 10.07 23.62
N LEU A 70 1.15 8.83 23.33
CA LEU A 70 1.04 8.27 21.98
C LEU A 70 -0.41 8.16 21.49
N SER A 71 -1.39 8.56 22.32
CA SER A 71 -2.83 8.49 22.02
C SER A 71 -3.29 7.08 21.65
N VAL A 72 -2.81 6.07 22.38
CA VAL A 72 -3.22 4.66 22.22
C VAL A 72 -3.76 4.11 23.52
N ASP A 73 -4.58 3.05 23.46
CA ASP A 73 -4.96 2.29 24.67
C ASP A 73 -3.73 1.52 25.21
N PRO A 74 -3.55 1.38 26.54
CA PRO A 74 -2.48 0.54 27.11
C PRO A 74 -2.39 -0.85 26.49
N GLY A 75 -3.53 -1.46 26.14
CA GLY A 75 -3.60 -2.75 25.46
C GLY A 75 -2.90 -2.82 24.11
N PHE A 76 -2.64 -1.68 23.46
CA PHE A 76 -1.85 -1.62 22.25
C PHE A 76 -0.44 -2.20 22.42
N PHE A 77 0.15 -2.04 23.62
CA PHE A 77 1.51 -2.48 23.90
C PHE A 77 1.63 -3.96 24.28
N ALA A 78 0.53 -4.67 24.45
CA ALA A 78 0.60 -6.08 24.83
C ALA A 78 0.87 -6.98 23.60
N VAL A 79 1.70 -8.01 23.80
CA VAL A 79 1.80 -9.13 22.86
C VAL A 79 0.41 -9.74 22.68
N ARG A 80 0.02 -10.00 21.45
CA ARG A 80 -1.17 -10.81 21.15
C ARG A 80 -0.77 -12.29 21.18
N PRO A 81 -1.60 -13.19 21.69
CA PRO A 81 -1.28 -14.61 21.74
C PRO A 81 -0.93 -15.22 20.38
N ASP A 82 -1.45 -14.62 19.30
CA ASP A 82 -1.27 -15.07 17.93
C ASP A 82 -0.26 -14.19 17.15
N ASP A 83 0.33 -13.17 17.77
CA ASP A 83 1.41 -12.39 17.16
C ASP A 83 2.67 -13.26 17.06
N VAL A 84 2.68 -14.15 16.10
CA VAL A 84 3.94 -14.66 15.56
C VAL A 84 4.71 -13.44 15.10
N ALA A 85 5.83 -13.15 15.78
CA ALA A 85 6.65 -11.96 15.56
C ALA A 85 6.72 -11.60 14.08
N THR A 86 6.08 -10.50 13.69
CA THR A 86 5.96 -10.03 12.31
C THR A 86 7.30 -9.48 11.85
N LEU A 87 8.24 -10.40 11.51
CA LEU A 87 9.40 -10.01 10.73
C LEU A 87 8.90 -9.73 9.31
N SER A 88 8.61 -8.50 9.00
CA SER A 88 8.37 -8.06 7.64
C SER A 88 9.70 -7.81 6.92
N THR A 89 9.73 -8.02 5.61
CA THR A 89 10.85 -7.60 4.79
C THR A 89 11.03 -6.09 4.85
N THR A 90 12.24 -5.62 4.55
CA THR A 90 12.49 -4.17 4.47
C THR A 90 11.65 -3.57 3.34
N PRO A 91 10.87 -2.51 3.59
CA PRO A 91 10.00 -1.93 2.58
C PRO A 91 10.76 -1.35 1.40
N HIS A 92 10.21 -1.51 0.19
CA HIS A 92 10.70 -0.87 -1.01
C HIS A 92 10.14 0.54 -1.13
N PHE A 93 10.92 1.56 -0.74
CA PHE A 93 10.50 2.94 -0.86
C PHE A 93 11.13 3.60 -2.10
N ARG A 94 10.34 3.89 -3.11
CA ARG A 94 10.76 4.55 -4.36
C ARG A 94 11.37 5.94 -4.14
N SER A 95 10.82 6.73 -3.23
CA SER A 95 11.20 8.13 -3.00
C SER A 95 12.23 8.35 -1.89
N LEU A 96 13.00 7.32 -1.55
CA LEU A 96 13.86 7.29 -0.36
C LEU A 96 14.88 8.42 -0.25
N ARG A 97 15.37 8.94 -1.37
CA ARG A 97 16.48 9.95 -1.33
C ARG A 97 16.03 11.32 -0.86
N SER A 98 14.74 11.66 -0.97
CA SER A 98 14.18 12.95 -0.56
C SER A 98 13.36 12.88 0.74
N THR A 99 13.07 11.68 1.25
CA THR A 99 12.22 11.47 2.43
C THR A 99 13.07 11.23 3.67
N SER A 100 12.77 11.92 4.78
CA SER A 100 13.48 11.73 6.04
C SER A 100 13.29 10.31 6.59
N GLN A 101 14.26 9.80 7.38
CA GLN A 101 14.14 8.49 8.02
C GLN A 101 12.86 8.39 8.86
N LEU A 102 12.53 9.46 9.60
CA LEU A 102 11.32 9.50 10.44
C LEU A 102 10.03 9.30 9.62
N ALA A 103 9.94 9.93 8.44
CA ALA A 103 8.78 9.79 7.58
C ALA A 103 8.69 8.39 6.96
N ARG A 104 9.83 7.75 6.70
CA ARG A 104 9.88 6.34 6.25
C ARG A 104 9.42 5.38 7.34
N ASP A 105 9.94 5.57 8.56
CA ASP A 105 9.57 4.76 9.73
C ASP A 105 8.06 4.88 10.02
N GLN A 106 7.52 6.11 9.90
CA GLN A 106 6.09 6.36 10.08
C GLN A 106 5.25 5.66 9.00
N ALA A 107 5.66 5.77 7.73
CA ALA A 107 4.98 5.11 6.63
C ALA A 107 4.99 3.59 6.83
N PHE A 108 6.14 3.00 7.13
CA PHE A 108 6.26 1.57 7.37
C PHE A 108 5.40 1.09 8.54
N ALA A 109 5.43 1.82 9.66
CA ALA A 109 4.59 1.52 10.81
C ALA A 109 3.09 1.50 10.45
N TYR A 110 2.66 2.38 9.56
CA TYR A 110 1.27 2.39 9.09
C TYR A 110 0.92 1.12 8.28
N GLY A 111 1.80 0.70 7.38
CA GLY A 111 1.62 -0.55 6.63
C GLY A 111 1.60 -1.78 7.55
N GLN A 112 2.47 -1.83 8.57
CA GLN A 112 2.46 -2.89 9.58
C GLN A 112 1.15 -2.90 10.37
N LEU A 113 0.64 -1.73 10.77
CA LEU A 113 -0.66 -1.62 11.43
C LEU A 113 -1.79 -2.14 10.55
N ALA A 114 -1.75 -1.86 9.25
CA ALA A 114 -2.75 -2.36 8.29
C ALA A 114 -2.71 -3.90 8.20
N ALA A 115 -1.52 -4.50 8.19
CA ALA A 115 -1.37 -5.96 8.23
C ALA A 115 -1.89 -6.56 9.55
N ASP A 116 -1.64 -5.91 10.69
CA ASP A 116 -2.16 -6.33 12.00
C ASP A 116 -3.70 -6.30 12.04
N ILE A 117 -4.32 -5.25 11.48
CA ILE A 117 -5.77 -5.13 11.37
C ILE A 117 -6.32 -6.25 10.47
N ALA A 118 -5.73 -6.46 9.29
CA ALA A 118 -6.13 -7.53 8.38
C ALA A 118 -6.10 -8.90 9.08
N SER A 119 -5.00 -9.21 9.79
CA SER A 119 -4.86 -10.45 10.56
C SER A 119 -5.93 -10.60 11.65
N SER A 120 -6.31 -9.50 12.29
CA SER A 120 -7.39 -9.55 13.30
C SER A 120 -8.75 -9.84 12.67
N LEU A 121 -9.04 -9.29 11.48
CA LEU A 121 -10.28 -9.55 10.75
C LEU A 121 -10.33 -10.99 10.20
N GLU A 122 -9.18 -11.57 9.80
CA GLU A 122 -9.08 -12.95 9.29
C GLU A 122 -9.49 -14.02 10.33
N ARG A 123 -9.66 -13.67 11.60
CA ARG A 123 -10.24 -14.57 12.60
C ARG A 123 -11.73 -14.83 12.38
N HIS A 124 -12.40 -13.95 11.66
CA HIS A 124 -13.85 -13.97 11.45
C HIS A 124 -14.24 -14.11 9.99
N VAL A 125 -13.37 -13.68 9.07
CA VAL A 125 -13.62 -13.74 7.63
C VAL A 125 -12.45 -14.38 6.91
N GLU A 126 -12.72 -15.06 5.82
CA GLU A 126 -11.70 -15.59 4.94
C GLU A 126 -11.34 -14.53 3.88
N LEU A 127 -10.10 -14.06 3.92
CA LEU A 127 -9.56 -13.20 2.89
C LEU A 127 -8.88 -14.04 1.80
N PRO A 128 -8.76 -13.55 0.55
CA PRO A 128 -8.04 -14.25 -0.51
C PRO A 128 -6.62 -14.62 -0.09
N ALA A 129 -6.23 -15.86 -0.34
CA ALA A 129 -4.88 -16.33 -0.01
C ALA A 129 -3.82 -15.59 -0.85
N PRO A 130 -2.64 -15.27 -0.28
CA PRO A 130 -1.54 -14.69 -1.04
C PRO A 130 -1.10 -15.59 -2.19
N ALA A 131 -1.14 -15.06 -3.41
CA ALA A 131 -0.80 -15.76 -4.64
C ALA A 131 0.03 -14.87 -5.59
N VAL A 132 0.98 -14.11 -5.03
CA VAL A 132 1.91 -13.29 -5.82
C VAL A 132 3.05 -14.18 -6.31
N PRO A 133 3.27 -14.26 -7.65
CA PRO A 133 4.39 -15.02 -8.19
C PRO A 133 5.74 -14.47 -7.71
N SER A 134 6.68 -15.34 -7.41
CA SER A 134 8.06 -14.94 -7.12
C SER A 134 8.94 -15.20 -8.35
N ARG A 135 9.58 -14.15 -8.85
CA ARG A 135 10.55 -14.21 -9.96
C ARG A 135 11.70 -13.26 -9.68
N PRO A 136 12.65 -13.61 -8.82
CA PRO A 136 13.76 -12.75 -8.46
C PRO A 136 14.58 -12.31 -9.70
N VAL A 137 14.90 -11.03 -9.75
CA VAL A 137 15.77 -10.42 -10.75
C VAL A 137 16.92 -9.75 -10.03
N THR A 138 18.14 -10.15 -10.37
CA THR A 138 19.34 -9.65 -9.67
C THR A 138 19.57 -8.16 -9.98
N SER A 139 20.12 -7.44 -9.00
CA SER A 139 20.49 -6.04 -9.15
C SER A 139 21.57 -5.78 -10.21
N ASP A 140 22.25 -6.82 -10.69
CA ASP A 140 23.28 -6.74 -11.73
C ASP A 140 22.69 -6.85 -13.15
N ASP A 141 21.46 -7.35 -13.29
CA ASP A 141 20.77 -7.46 -14.57
C ASP A 141 20.23 -6.09 -15.03
N ARG A 142 21.14 -5.31 -15.66
CA ARG A 142 20.80 -3.98 -16.21
C ARG A 142 20.14 -4.03 -17.58
N ALA A 143 20.48 -5.03 -18.39
CA ALA A 143 20.17 -5.12 -19.81
C ALA A 143 19.28 -6.30 -20.18
N GLY A 144 19.20 -7.33 -19.37
CA GLY A 144 18.38 -8.52 -19.61
C GLY A 144 16.88 -8.21 -19.59
N ASP A 145 16.06 -9.13 -20.07
CA ASP A 145 14.60 -9.02 -20.15
C ASP A 145 13.87 -9.59 -18.92
N GLY A 146 14.59 -9.79 -17.82
CA GLY A 146 14.08 -10.35 -16.56
C GLY A 146 12.80 -9.66 -16.06
N PRO A 147 12.75 -8.31 -15.97
CA PRO A 147 11.55 -7.61 -15.53
C PRO A 147 10.34 -7.80 -16.45
N GLU A 148 10.54 -7.78 -17.76
CA GLU A 148 9.50 -8.02 -18.75
C GLU A 148 9.00 -9.47 -18.68
N HIS A 149 9.91 -10.43 -18.45
CA HIS A 149 9.55 -11.83 -18.26
C HIS A 149 8.73 -12.01 -16.98
N ALA A 150 9.13 -11.39 -15.88
CA ALA A 150 8.40 -11.44 -14.63
C ALA A 150 6.97 -10.86 -14.78
N ALA A 151 6.80 -9.77 -15.53
CA ALA A 151 5.49 -9.19 -15.81
C ALA A 151 4.62 -10.12 -16.67
N ARG A 152 5.19 -10.79 -17.69
CA ARG A 152 4.46 -11.79 -18.49
C ARG A 152 4.03 -12.99 -17.66
N LEU A 153 4.90 -13.47 -16.74
CA LEU A 153 4.58 -14.55 -15.82
C LEU A 153 3.37 -14.19 -14.93
N VAL A 154 3.34 -12.96 -14.39
CA VAL A 154 2.17 -12.49 -13.61
C VAL A 154 0.92 -12.48 -14.47
N ARG A 155 0.99 -11.95 -15.70
CA ARG A 155 -0.17 -11.94 -16.60
C ARG A 155 -0.70 -13.35 -16.89
N GLU A 156 0.20 -14.30 -17.11
CA GLU A 156 -0.14 -15.71 -17.35
C GLU A 156 -0.78 -16.36 -16.13
N GLN A 157 -0.11 -16.30 -14.97
CA GLN A 157 -0.58 -16.96 -13.74
C GLN A 157 -1.87 -16.35 -13.18
N TRP A 158 -2.07 -15.04 -13.36
CA TRP A 158 -3.28 -14.35 -12.93
C TRP A 158 -4.38 -14.33 -13.98
N GLY A 159 -4.18 -15.01 -15.10
CA GLY A 159 -5.17 -15.09 -16.18
C GLY A 159 -5.48 -13.72 -16.81
N ILE A 160 -4.53 -12.79 -16.80
CA ILE A 160 -4.69 -11.48 -17.43
C ILE A 160 -4.52 -11.68 -18.92
N GLY A 161 -5.58 -11.49 -19.70
CA GLY A 161 -5.55 -11.63 -21.15
C GLY A 161 -4.58 -10.65 -21.84
N ALA A 162 -4.54 -10.70 -23.17
CA ALA A 162 -3.64 -9.88 -23.99
C ALA A 162 -3.91 -8.37 -23.91
N GLY A 163 -5.15 -7.97 -23.60
CA GLY A 163 -5.59 -6.58 -23.56
C GLY A 163 -5.18 -5.77 -22.34
N PRO A 164 -5.79 -4.60 -22.16
CA PRO A 164 -5.61 -3.75 -20.97
C PRO A 164 -5.98 -4.47 -19.70
N VAL A 165 -5.25 -4.18 -18.62
CA VAL A 165 -5.63 -4.66 -17.28
C VAL A 165 -6.86 -3.90 -16.83
N GLY A 166 -7.87 -4.59 -16.31
CA GLY A 166 -9.05 -3.98 -15.72
C GLY A 166 -8.72 -3.19 -14.42
N HIS A 167 -9.50 -3.37 -13.38
CA HIS A 167 -9.26 -2.70 -12.09
C HIS A 167 -8.06 -3.35 -11.37
N LEU A 168 -6.90 -2.69 -11.42
CA LEU A 168 -5.63 -3.26 -10.96
C LEU A 168 -5.59 -3.49 -9.44
N VAL A 169 -6.13 -2.55 -8.66
CA VAL A 169 -6.19 -2.71 -7.18
C VAL A 169 -7.00 -3.95 -6.80
N ARG A 170 -8.20 -4.15 -7.40
CA ARG A 170 -9.00 -5.35 -7.14
C ARG A 170 -8.30 -6.63 -7.59
N LEU A 171 -7.57 -6.56 -8.69
CA LEU A 171 -6.77 -7.69 -9.17
C LEU A 171 -5.72 -8.09 -8.14
N LEU A 172 -4.99 -7.13 -7.56
CA LEU A 172 -4.04 -7.41 -6.49
C LEU A 172 -4.75 -8.02 -5.27
N GLU A 173 -5.86 -7.41 -4.85
CA GLU A 173 -6.65 -7.89 -3.70
C GLU A 173 -7.19 -9.30 -3.90
N SER A 174 -7.63 -9.67 -5.12
CA SER A 174 -8.09 -11.03 -5.43
C SER A 174 -6.97 -12.08 -5.38
N HIS A 175 -5.71 -11.64 -5.43
CA HIS A 175 -4.53 -12.50 -5.27
C HIS A 175 -3.86 -12.29 -3.89
N GLY A 176 -4.62 -11.85 -2.90
CA GLY A 176 -4.22 -11.80 -1.50
C GLY A 176 -3.29 -10.66 -1.11
N VAL A 177 -3.06 -9.68 -1.99
CA VAL A 177 -2.29 -8.48 -1.64
C VAL A 177 -3.20 -7.50 -0.89
N LEU A 178 -2.76 -7.05 0.27
CA LEU A 178 -3.43 -6.00 1.02
C LEU A 178 -3.10 -4.64 0.42
N VAL A 179 -4.10 -3.94 -0.10
CA VAL A 179 -3.92 -2.58 -0.61
C VAL A 179 -4.62 -1.59 0.30
N VAL A 180 -3.92 -0.54 0.74
CA VAL A 180 -4.47 0.51 1.61
C VAL A 180 -3.99 1.89 1.18
N PHE A 181 -4.73 2.93 1.54
CA PHE A 181 -4.26 4.31 1.38
C PHE A 181 -3.46 4.76 2.61
N SER A 182 -2.36 5.48 2.40
CA SER A 182 -1.61 6.13 3.49
C SER A 182 -2.38 7.32 4.07
N PRO A 183 -2.12 7.68 5.34
CA PRO A 183 -2.66 8.91 5.90
C PRO A 183 -2.25 10.14 5.06
N PRO A 184 -3.16 11.12 4.86
CA PRO A 184 -2.86 12.31 4.05
C PRO A 184 -1.64 13.11 4.52
N ARG A 185 -1.32 13.05 5.82
CA ARG A 185 -0.16 13.76 6.41
C ARG A 185 1.19 13.11 6.09
N THR A 186 1.23 11.87 5.61
CA THR A 186 2.45 11.16 5.21
C THR A 186 2.78 11.33 3.72
N ALA A 187 2.29 12.36 3.11
CA ALA A 187 2.31 12.64 1.67
C ALA A 187 3.71 12.74 1.01
N SER A 188 4.78 12.69 1.78
CA SER A 188 6.15 12.70 1.26
C SER A 188 6.57 11.36 0.63
N VAL A 189 5.82 10.28 0.86
CA VAL A 189 6.06 8.96 0.28
C VAL A 189 5.02 8.70 -0.81
N ASP A 190 5.43 8.34 -2.02
CA ASP A 190 4.52 8.15 -3.16
C ASP A 190 3.65 6.90 -3.02
N ALA A 191 4.28 5.75 -3.07
CA ALA A 191 3.74 4.44 -2.80
C ALA A 191 4.89 3.58 -2.28
N TYR A 192 4.59 2.48 -1.62
CA TYR A 192 5.58 1.50 -1.20
C TYR A 192 4.92 0.15 -0.98
N SER A 193 5.72 -0.90 -1.07
CA SER A 193 5.31 -2.27 -0.81
C SER A 193 6.32 -2.99 0.07
N PHE A 194 5.85 -4.01 0.74
CA PHE A 194 6.67 -4.94 1.50
C PHE A 194 5.93 -6.27 1.65
N ASP A 195 6.69 -7.33 1.88
CA ASP A 195 6.12 -8.61 2.23
C ASP A 195 6.02 -8.72 3.75
N SER A 196 4.81 -8.87 4.27
CA SER A 196 4.60 -9.27 5.66
C SER A 196 4.49 -10.80 5.71
N ARG A 197 4.71 -11.40 6.87
CA ARG A 197 4.60 -12.86 7.03
C ARG A 197 3.21 -13.41 6.67
N LEU A 198 2.20 -12.57 6.74
CA LEU A 198 0.82 -12.97 6.52
C LEU A 198 0.41 -12.75 5.06
N ARG A 199 0.74 -11.59 4.50
CA ARG A 199 0.40 -11.22 3.12
C ARG A 199 1.22 -10.03 2.63
N PRO A 200 1.46 -9.90 1.32
CA PRO A 200 2.06 -8.72 0.74
C PRO A 200 1.18 -7.48 0.96
N VAL A 201 1.81 -6.35 1.22
CA VAL A 201 1.14 -5.06 1.48
C VAL A 201 1.60 -4.02 0.47
N VAL A 202 0.65 -3.29 -0.10
CA VAL A 202 0.88 -2.11 -0.94
C VAL A 202 0.18 -0.93 -0.30
N VAL A 203 0.92 0.14 -0.02
CA VAL A 203 0.37 1.38 0.52
C VAL A 203 0.47 2.47 -0.53
N LEU A 204 -0.66 3.10 -0.84
CA LEU A 204 -0.81 4.09 -1.90
C LEU A 204 -0.97 5.49 -1.32
N ASN A 205 -0.38 6.49 -1.98
CA ASN A 205 -0.56 7.88 -1.59
C ASN A 205 -1.89 8.43 -2.16
N PRO A 206 -2.85 8.84 -1.30
CA PRO A 206 -4.16 9.31 -1.75
C PRO A 206 -4.16 10.73 -2.34
N ILE A 207 -3.10 11.51 -2.11
CA ILE A 207 -3.05 12.93 -2.50
C ILE A 207 -2.88 13.07 -4.01
N LYS A 208 -2.23 12.10 -4.66
CA LYS A 208 -2.07 12.08 -6.11
C LYS A 208 -3.34 11.52 -6.74
N ARG A 209 -4.33 12.38 -6.93
CA ARG A 209 -5.62 12.01 -7.54
C ARG A 209 -5.54 11.83 -9.06
N ASP A 210 -4.49 11.18 -9.54
CA ASP A 210 -4.27 10.85 -10.95
C ASP A 210 -4.43 9.35 -11.13
N TYR A 211 -5.51 8.93 -11.78
CA TYR A 211 -5.84 7.54 -12.08
C TYR A 211 -4.71 6.80 -12.81
N TYR A 212 -4.13 7.42 -13.82
CA TYR A 212 -3.11 6.77 -14.66
C TYR A 212 -1.80 6.59 -13.89
N ARG A 213 -1.48 7.57 -13.08
CA ARG A 213 -0.30 7.50 -12.21
C ARG A 213 -0.48 6.47 -11.11
N GLN A 214 -1.64 6.44 -10.45
CA GLN A 214 -1.93 5.45 -9.42
C GLN A 214 -1.77 4.02 -9.96
N ARG A 215 -2.32 3.73 -11.15
CA ARG A 215 -2.19 2.40 -11.75
C ARG A 215 -0.73 2.04 -12.04
N PHE A 216 0.05 3.01 -12.51
CA PHE A 216 1.48 2.78 -12.74
C PHE A 216 2.23 2.54 -11.43
N ASP A 217 1.92 3.30 -10.38
CA ASP A 217 2.51 3.12 -9.05
C ASP A 217 2.12 1.76 -8.47
N VAL A 218 0.86 1.32 -8.56
CA VAL A 218 0.42 -0.04 -8.15
C VAL A 218 1.16 -1.14 -8.91
N ALA A 219 1.28 -1.02 -10.22
CA ALA A 219 2.02 -1.99 -11.04
C ALA A 219 3.53 -2.01 -10.71
N HIS A 220 4.10 -0.86 -10.37
CA HIS A 220 5.48 -0.72 -9.94
C HIS A 220 5.73 -1.42 -8.61
N GLU A 221 4.85 -1.22 -7.63
CA GLU A 221 4.92 -1.87 -6.32
C GLU A 221 4.74 -3.39 -6.42
N LEU A 222 3.83 -3.85 -7.28
CA LEU A 222 3.73 -5.28 -7.60
C LEU A 222 5.04 -5.82 -8.17
N GLY A 223 5.72 -5.03 -9.02
CA GLY A 223 7.04 -5.40 -9.56
C GLY A 223 8.08 -5.62 -8.46
N HIS A 224 8.09 -4.79 -7.41
CA HIS A 224 8.95 -5.00 -6.25
C HIS A 224 8.62 -6.29 -5.52
N LEU A 225 7.35 -6.57 -5.26
CA LEU A 225 6.91 -7.80 -4.58
C LEU A 225 7.29 -9.06 -5.37
N VAL A 226 7.20 -9.00 -6.70
CA VAL A 226 7.50 -10.15 -7.58
C VAL A 226 9.01 -10.40 -7.71
N MET A 227 9.83 -9.34 -7.81
CA MET A 227 11.22 -9.44 -8.23
C MET A 227 12.24 -9.20 -7.12
N HIS A 228 11.91 -8.43 -6.10
CA HIS A 228 12.91 -7.82 -5.21
C HIS A 228 12.74 -8.17 -3.73
N GLY A 229 12.14 -9.32 -3.40
CA GLY A 229 11.87 -9.71 -2.01
C GLY A 229 13.06 -9.56 -1.04
N ASP A 230 14.29 -9.83 -1.54
CA ASP A 230 15.53 -9.79 -0.74
C ASP A 230 16.49 -8.66 -1.15
N ALA A 231 16.08 -7.77 -2.07
CA ALA A 231 16.96 -6.72 -2.59
C ALA A 231 17.01 -5.50 -1.66
N GLU A 232 18.18 -4.84 -1.58
CA GLU A 232 18.27 -3.55 -0.88
C GLU A 232 17.37 -2.50 -1.55
N PRO A 233 16.49 -1.83 -0.77
CA PRO A 233 15.54 -0.86 -1.31
C PRO A 233 16.22 0.37 -1.91
N GLY A 234 15.59 0.94 -2.98
CA GLY A 234 15.95 2.27 -3.50
C GLY A 234 17.19 2.33 -4.39
N GLY A 235 17.74 1.20 -4.82
CA GLY A 235 18.81 1.14 -5.83
C GLY A 235 18.29 1.57 -7.21
N ARG A 236 19.04 2.42 -7.94
CA ARG A 236 18.65 2.90 -9.28
C ARG A 236 18.31 1.77 -10.25
N ILE A 237 18.97 0.63 -10.12
CA ILE A 237 18.74 -0.54 -10.99
C ILE A 237 17.42 -1.20 -10.63
N VAL A 238 17.20 -1.46 -9.35
CA VAL A 238 15.96 -2.03 -8.79
C VAL A 238 14.73 -1.20 -9.18
N GLU A 239 14.84 0.12 -9.05
CA GLU A 239 13.79 1.05 -9.47
C GLU A 239 13.52 1.00 -10.99
N ASN A 240 14.58 0.92 -11.80
CA ASN A 240 14.43 0.78 -13.26
C ASN A 240 13.79 -0.55 -13.63
N GLN A 241 14.13 -1.64 -12.94
CA GLN A 241 13.52 -2.96 -13.12
C GLN A 241 12.02 -2.93 -12.80
N ALA A 242 11.62 -2.33 -11.68
CA ALA A 242 10.21 -2.18 -11.31
C ALA A 242 9.43 -1.31 -12.32
N HIS A 243 10.04 -0.24 -12.86
CA HIS A 243 9.45 0.55 -13.95
C HIS A 243 9.24 -0.27 -15.24
N ARG A 244 10.20 -1.11 -15.60
CA ARG A 244 10.12 -1.98 -16.76
C ARG A 244 9.04 -3.04 -16.60
N PHE A 245 8.97 -3.64 -15.42
CA PHE A 245 7.91 -4.56 -15.05
C PHE A 245 6.53 -3.90 -15.17
N ALA A 246 6.33 -2.73 -14.56
CA ALA A 246 5.07 -1.99 -14.63
C ALA A 246 4.66 -1.65 -16.06
N ALA A 247 5.62 -1.23 -16.88
CA ALA A 247 5.38 -0.92 -18.29
C ALA A 247 4.97 -2.17 -19.09
N GLU A 248 5.58 -3.32 -18.87
CA GLU A 248 5.23 -4.58 -19.54
C GLU A 248 3.90 -5.13 -19.03
N LEU A 249 3.64 -5.06 -17.71
CA LEU A 249 2.38 -5.51 -17.12
C LEU A 249 1.19 -4.74 -17.70
N LEU A 250 1.28 -3.41 -17.74
CA LEU A 250 0.20 -2.55 -18.21
C LEU A 250 0.10 -2.45 -19.73
N MET A 251 1.23 -2.58 -20.43
CA MET A 251 1.36 -2.41 -21.88
C MET A 251 2.23 -3.53 -22.46
N PRO A 252 1.73 -4.78 -22.56
CA PRO A 252 2.53 -5.89 -23.07
C PRO A 252 3.13 -5.58 -24.46
N THR A 253 4.40 -5.92 -24.65
CA THR A 253 5.13 -5.63 -25.91
C THR A 253 4.40 -6.17 -27.12
N ALA A 254 3.90 -7.40 -27.05
CA ALA A 254 3.21 -8.07 -28.17
C ALA A 254 1.97 -7.29 -28.64
N GLU A 255 1.27 -6.66 -27.72
CA GLU A 255 -0.01 -6.00 -27.98
C GLU A 255 0.13 -4.51 -28.29
N ILE A 256 1.04 -3.82 -27.57
CA ILE A 256 1.09 -2.36 -27.66
C ILE A 256 2.02 -1.86 -28.75
N ARG A 257 3.05 -2.64 -29.13
CA ARG A 257 4.13 -2.17 -30.01
C ARG A 257 3.64 -1.53 -31.30
N ASP A 258 2.75 -2.21 -32.01
CA ASP A 258 2.29 -1.76 -33.34
C ASP A 258 1.25 -0.64 -33.25
N LEU A 259 0.65 -0.43 -32.08
CA LEU A 259 -0.25 0.69 -31.82
C LEU A 259 0.50 1.98 -31.47
N LEU A 260 1.76 1.86 -31.03
CA LEU A 260 2.57 3.01 -30.62
C LEU A 260 3.08 3.82 -31.84
N PRO A 261 3.18 5.17 -31.72
CA PRO A 261 3.61 6.02 -32.81
C PRO A 261 5.08 5.79 -33.20
N VAL A 262 5.37 5.87 -34.48
CA VAL A 262 6.75 5.89 -35.03
C VAL A 262 7.26 7.32 -35.28
N THR A 263 6.35 8.27 -35.43
CA THR A 263 6.66 9.69 -35.61
C THR A 263 5.66 10.55 -34.85
N MET A 264 6.03 11.80 -34.57
CA MET A 264 5.15 12.80 -33.97
C MET A 264 4.57 13.72 -35.01
N GLY A 265 3.38 13.40 -35.53
CA GLY A 265 2.65 14.18 -36.54
C GLY A 265 1.31 14.70 -36.01
N GLY A 266 0.52 15.36 -36.85
CA GLY A 266 -0.71 16.07 -36.47
C GLY A 266 -1.76 15.23 -35.70
N ASN A 267 -1.94 13.97 -36.07
CA ASN A 267 -2.91 13.08 -35.42
C ASN A 267 -2.34 12.23 -34.27
N THR A 268 -1.05 12.28 -34.02
CA THR A 268 -0.39 11.41 -33.02
C THR A 268 -0.90 11.67 -31.62
N TRP A 269 -1.14 12.91 -31.24
CA TRP A 269 -1.69 13.26 -29.94
C TRP A 269 -3.10 12.70 -29.73
N LYS A 270 -3.94 12.71 -30.76
CA LYS A 270 -5.27 12.10 -30.69
C LYS A 270 -5.20 10.58 -30.56
N THR A 271 -4.24 9.94 -31.23
CA THR A 271 -3.99 8.51 -31.08
C THR A 271 -3.49 8.16 -29.68
N LEU A 272 -2.53 8.94 -29.14
CA LEU A 272 -2.06 8.77 -27.77
C LEU A 272 -3.19 8.97 -26.73
N GLY A 273 -4.12 9.93 -26.96
CA GLY A 273 -5.30 10.11 -26.13
C GLY A 273 -6.19 8.87 -26.06
N ARG A 274 -6.49 8.28 -27.24
CA ARG A 274 -7.28 7.03 -27.29
C ARG A 274 -6.56 5.85 -26.63
N LEU A 275 -5.26 5.70 -26.86
CA LEU A 275 -4.48 4.64 -26.21
C LEU A 275 -4.41 4.84 -24.69
N LYS A 276 -4.26 6.09 -24.23
CA LYS A 276 -4.33 6.44 -22.80
C LYS A 276 -5.60 5.92 -22.15
N GLU A 277 -6.75 6.24 -22.74
CA GLU A 277 -8.06 5.83 -22.22
C GLU A 277 -8.23 4.30 -22.31
N GLN A 278 -7.85 3.69 -23.41
CA GLN A 278 -7.97 2.25 -23.65
C GLN A 278 -7.09 1.42 -22.69
N TRP A 279 -5.83 1.83 -22.49
CA TRP A 279 -4.84 1.05 -21.73
C TRP A 279 -4.75 1.49 -20.26
N GLY A 280 -5.42 2.57 -19.88
CA GLY A 280 -5.38 3.09 -18.50
C GLY A 280 -3.99 3.54 -18.08
N VAL A 281 -3.24 4.19 -18.99
CA VAL A 281 -1.87 4.68 -18.78
C VAL A 281 -1.72 6.12 -19.30
N SER A 282 -0.77 6.89 -18.78
CA SER A 282 -0.55 8.27 -19.22
C SER A 282 0.06 8.33 -20.64
N MET A 283 -0.16 9.44 -21.35
CA MET A 283 0.51 9.70 -22.64
C MET A 283 2.04 9.69 -22.49
N GLN A 284 2.55 10.17 -21.36
CA GLN A 284 3.97 10.13 -21.06
C GLN A 284 4.49 8.70 -20.96
N ALA A 285 3.73 7.80 -20.33
CA ALA A 285 4.07 6.37 -20.24
C ALA A 285 4.07 5.72 -21.64
N LEU A 286 3.09 6.03 -22.50
CA LEU A 286 3.03 5.56 -23.88
C LEU A 286 4.24 6.03 -24.71
N LEU A 287 4.61 7.30 -24.61
CA LEU A 287 5.79 7.85 -25.31
C LEU A 287 7.09 7.21 -24.82
N PHE A 288 7.22 7.04 -23.52
CA PHE A 288 8.38 6.35 -22.94
C PHE A 288 8.46 4.89 -23.43
N ARG A 289 7.30 4.20 -23.47
CA ARG A 289 7.21 2.83 -24.00
C ARG A 289 7.58 2.76 -25.48
N ALA A 290 7.07 3.70 -26.31
CA ALA A 290 7.40 3.79 -27.73
C ALA A 290 8.92 3.96 -27.96
N ARG A 291 9.56 4.83 -27.17
CA ARG A 291 11.01 5.00 -27.20
C ARG A 291 11.74 3.71 -26.80
N ARG A 292 11.34 3.07 -25.72
CA ARG A 292 11.98 1.83 -25.21
C ARG A 292 11.88 0.68 -26.22
N LEU A 293 10.78 0.57 -26.94
CA LEU A 293 10.55 -0.45 -27.97
C LEU A 293 11.16 -0.10 -29.33
N GLY A 294 11.89 1.01 -29.39
CA GLY A 294 12.52 1.47 -30.64
C GLY A 294 11.55 1.95 -31.71
N ARG A 295 10.27 2.20 -31.34
CA ARG A 295 9.26 2.74 -32.27
C ARG A 295 9.44 4.25 -32.47
N LEU A 296 9.80 4.97 -31.42
CA LEU A 296 10.02 6.41 -31.45
C LEU A 296 11.48 6.72 -31.16
N GLY A 297 12.12 7.46 -32.08
CA GLY A 297 13.52 7.86 -31.92
C GLY A 297 13.71 8.90 -30.80
N ASP A 298 14.93 8.99 -30.28
CA ASP A 298 15.28 9.85 -29.15
C ASP A 298 14.98 11.34 -29.37
N VAL A 299 15.17 11.84 -30.56
CA VAL A 299 14.88 13.24 -30.92
C VAL A 299 13.37 13.50 -30.86
N SER A 300 12.58 12.62 -31.49
CA SER A 300 11.12 12.73 -31.51
C SER A 300 10.56 12.61 -30.11
N TYR A 301 11.08 11.69 -29.27
CA TYR A 301 10.71 11.57 -27.88
C TYR A 301 10.99 12.85 -27.08
N ARG A 302 12.20 13.42 -27.18
CA ARG A 302 12.55 14.68 -26.48
C ARG A 302 11.63 15.83 -26.91
N ASN A 303 11.36 15.98 -28.20
CA ASN A 303 10.45 17.01 -28.70
C ASN A 303 9.01 16.81 -28.16
N ALA A 304 8.53 15.57 -28.14
CA ALA A 304 7.22 15.26 -27.54
C ALA A 304 7.16 15.62 -26.05
N MET A 305 8.20 15.29 -25.29
CA MET A 305 8.28 15.65 -23.86
C MET A 305 8.38 17.16 -23.61
N THR A 306 9.05 17.89 -24.50
CA THR A 306 9.07 19.36 -24.51
C THR A 306 7.68 19.92 -24.75
N THR A 307 6.94 19.36 -25.73
CA THR A 307 5.55 19.74 -26.03
C THR A 307 4.62 19.48 -24.83
N ILE A 308 4.73 18.31 -24.19
CA ILE A 308 4.00 17.98 -22.95
C ILE A 308 4.26 19.03 -21.86
N SER A 309 5.54 19.41 -21.68
CA SER A 309 5.90 20.42 -20.68
C SER A 309 5.34 21.79 -21.01
N ALA A 310 5.48 22.24 -22.27
CA ALA A 310 5.01 23.54 -22.73
C ALA A 310 3.48 23.69 -22.63
N ARG A 311 2.74 22.58 -22.80
CA ARG A 311 1.27 22.54 -22.68
C ARG A 311 0.77 22.32 -21.24
N GLY A 312 1.65 22.22 -20.27
CA GLY A 312 1.26 21.92 -18.87
C GLY A 312 0.82 20.47 -18.62
N TRP A 313 0.89 19.60 -19.62
CA TRP A 313 0.39 18.21 -19.56
C TRP A 313 1.20 17.26 -18.67
N ARG A 314 2.26 17.75 -18.04
CA ARG A 314 3.01 16.93 -17.06
C ARG A 314 2.17 16.57 -15.85
N ARG A 315 1.19 17.39 -15.50
CA ARG A 315 0.32 17.19 -14.32
C ARG A 315 -1.13 16.97 -14.71
N ASP A 316 -1.53 17.54 -15.85
CA ASP A 316 -2.92 17.53 -16.31
C ASP A 316 -2.95 17.22 -17.80
N GLU A 317 -2.88 15.93 -18.11
CA GLU A 317 -2.97 15.46 -19.49
C GLU A 317 -4.40 15.57 -20.02
N PRO A 318 -4.59 15.96 -21.30
CA PRO A 318 -5.93 16.05 -21.89
C PRO A 318 -6.61 14.67 -21.99
N GLY A 319 -7.95 14.71 -22.04
CA GLY A 319 -8.81 13.53 -22.17
C GLY A 319 -9.52 13.17 -20.88
N LEU A 320 -10.27 12.09 -20.90
CA LEU A 320 -10.99 11.61 -19.70
C LEU A 320 -9.98 11.21 -18.62
N ILE A 321 -10.29 11.62 -17.40
CA ILE A 321 -9.57 11.18 -16.20
C ILE A 321 -10.43 10.08 -15.58
N GLY A 322 -9.87 8.87 -15.49
CA GLY A 322 -10.52 7.77 -14.76
C GLY A 322 -10.61 8.09 -13.27
N THR A 323 -11.59 7.50 -12.60
CA THR A 323 -11.69 7.56 -11.14
C THR A 323 -10.57 6.71 -10.53
N ILE A 324 -9.87 7.23 -9.51
CA ILE A 324 -8.84 6.46 -8.80
C ILE A 324 -9.42 5.13 -8.30
N GLU A 325 -8.64 4.09 -8.45
CA GLU A 325 -9.02 2.76 -8.01
C GLU A 325 -8.96 2.69 -6.48
N GLN A 326 -10.03 2.15 -5.87
CA GLN A 326 -10.19 2.14 -4.43
C GLN A 326 -9.97 0.73 -3.88
N PRO A 327 -9.26 0.59 -2.75
CA PRO A 327 -9.21 -0.64 -1.98
C PRO A 327 -10.61 -1.09 -1.57
N SER A 328 -10.83 -2.37 -1.56
CA SER A 328 -12.14 -2.96 -1.24
C SER A 328 -12.08 -4.12 -0.26
N LEU A 329 -10.92 -4.70 -0.03
CA LEU A 329 -10.77 -5.92 0.76
C LEU A 329 -11.17 -5.71 2.22
N LEU A 330 -10.50 -4.79 2.92
CA LEU A 330 -10.82 -4.50 4.33
C LEU A 330 -12.19 -3.82 4.51
N PRO A 331 -12.59 -2.83 3.66
CA PRO A 331 -13.93 -2.30 3.74
C PRO A 331 -15.03 -3.37 3.64
N LYS A 332 -14.90 -4.32 2.71
CA LYS A 332 -15.86 -5.43 2.57
C LYS A 332 -15.84 -6.37 3.77
N ALA A 333 -14.66 -6.66 4.33
CA ALA A 333 -14.55 -7.48 5.53
C ALA A 333 -15.30 -6.84 6.69
N VAL A 334 -15.13 -5.55 6.93
CA VAL A 334 -15.85 -4.80 7.98
C VAL A 334 -17.36 -4.77 7.72
N GLU A 335 -17.78 -4.50 6.46
CA GLU A 335 -19.19 -4.51 6.06
C GLU A 335 -19.85 -5.89 6.30
N LEU A 336 -19.15 -6.97 5.96
CA LEU A 336 -19.64 -8.34 6.16
C LEU A 336 -19.78 -8.65 7.66
N LEU A 337 -18.78 -8.31 8.46
CA LEU A 337 -18.82 -8.53 9.91
C LEU A 337 -19.92 -7.73 10.61
N ALA A 338 -20.19 -6.51 10.13
CA ALA A 338 -21.32 -5.73 10.64
C ALA A 338 -22.68 -6.40 10.33
N GLN A 339 -22.82 -7.06 9.16
CA GLN A 339 -24.01 -7.84 8.82
C GLN A 339 -24.18 -9.06 9.72
N GLU A 340 -23.08 -9.67 10.18
CA GLU A 340 -23.05 -10.78 11.14
C GLU A 340 -23.20 -10.32 12.61
N GLY A 341 -23.44 -9.03 12.85
CA GLY A 341 -23.66 -8.47 14.18
C GLY A 341 -22.39 -8.12 14.97
N ILE A 342 -21.22 -8.13 14.34
CA ILE A 342 -19.97 -7.67 14.95
C ILE A 342 -19.78 -6.20 14.55
N ASP A 343 -20.01 -5.29 15.49
CA ASP A 343 -19.90 -3.87 15.26
C ASP A 343 -18.45 -3.35 15.20
N GLU A 344 -18.28 -2.12 14.72
CA GLU A 344 -16.97 -1.48 14.59
C GLU A 344 -16.25 -1.36 15.96
N ASP A 345 -16.97 -1.05 17.02
CA ASP A 345 -16.38 -0.88 18.35
C ASP A 345 -15.78 -2.19 18.86
N ALA A 346 -16.45 -3.32 18.62
CA ALA A 346 -15.94 -4.65 18.94
C ALA A 346 -14.67 -4.97 18.13
N LEU A 347 -14.65 -4.66 16.82
CA LEU A 347 -13.47 -4.85 15.97
C LEU A 347 -12.30 -3.98 16.40
N VAL A 348 -12.53 -2.71 16.68
CA VAL A 348 -11.52 -1.76 17.19
C VAL A 348 -10.94 -2.25 18.52
N ALA A 349 -11.78 -2.70 19.45
CA ALA A 349 -11.35 -3.25 20.73
C ALA A 349 -10.51 -4.52 20.55
N GLN A 350 -10.90 -5.41 19.64
CA GLN A 350 -10.14 -6.61 19.29
C GLN A 350 -8.79 -6.29 18.64
N CYS A 351 -8.76 -5.35 17.73
CA CYS A 351 -7.53 -4.88 17.08
C CYS A 351 -6.61 -4.14 18.06
N ARG A 352 -7.14 -3.60 19.17
CA ARG A 352 -6.44 -2.78 20.15
C ARG A 352 -5.75 -1.57 19.52
N VAL A 353 -6.37 -0.96 18.53
CA VAL A 353 -5.84 0.20 17.80
C VAL A 353 -6.74 1.42 18.01
N PRO A 354 -6.22 2.65 17.88
CA PRO A 354 -7.07 3.84 17.87
C PRO A 354 -8.13 3.76 16.78
N VAL A 355 -9.36 4.16 17.09
CA VAL A 355 -10.50 4.07 16.16
C VAL A 355 -10.26 4.86 14.86
N GLU A 356 -9.59 6.00 14.94
CA GLU A 356 -9.26 6.82 13.79
C GLU A 356 -8.30 6.09 12.85
N LEU A 357 -7.31 5.36 13.38
CA LEU A 357 -6.38 4.56 12.58
C LEU A 357 -7.09 3.34 11.98
N PHE A 358 -7.97 2.68 12.73
CA PHE A 358 -8.78 1.59 12.21
C PHE A 358 -9.64 2.05 11.04
N ARG A 359 -10.40 3.13 11.22
CA ARG A 359 -11.24 3.71 10.16
C ARG A 359 -10.44 4.14 8.93
N MET A 360 -9.27 4.70 9.14
CA MET A 360 -8.39 5.15 8.05
C MET A 360 -7.86 3.96 7.22
N VAL A 361 -7.48 2.87 7.87
CA VAL A 361 -7.00 1.65 7.22
C VAL A 361 -8.13 0.92 6.48
N THR A 362 -9.33 0.89 7.06
CA THR A 362 -10.49 0.17 6.50
C THR A 362 -11.36 1.04 5.59
N ALA A 363 -10.98 2.30 5.33
CA ALA A 363 -11.73 3.19 4.44
C ALA A 363 -11.54 2.82 2.97
N ARG A 364 -12.62 2.94 2.17
CA ARG A 364 -12.56 2.87 0.69
C ARG A 364 -11.86 4.07 0.09
N SER A 365 -12.03 5.24 0.69
CA SER A 365 -11.44 6.50 0.24
C SER A 365 -10.89 7.26 1.42
N PRO A 366 -9.72 7.91 1.27
CA PRO A 366 -9.12 8.71 2.33
C PRO A 366 -9.95 9.94 2.72
N ASP A 367 -10.91 10.34 1.89
CA ASP A 367 -11.83 11.46 2.13
C ASP A 367 -13.16 11.01 2.76
N SER A 368 -13.35 9.71 2.96
CA SER A 368 -14.52 9.18 3.67
C SER A 368 -14.35 9.43 5.17
N GLY A 369 -14.63 10.65 5.60
CA GLY A 369 -15.03 10.89 6.97
C GLY A 369 -16.28 10.05 7.30
N PRO A 370 -16.77 10.00 8.54
CA PRO A 370 -17.84 9.09 8.97
C PRO A 370 -19.00 9.11 7.98
N ALA A 371 -19.25 7.96 7.42
CA ALA A 371 -20.29 7.55 6.48
C ALA A 371 -21.26 8.61 5.96
N GLY A 372 -20.88 9.27 4.88
CA GLY A 372 -21.84 9.88 3.95
C GLY A 372 -22.11 8.88 2.83
N THR A 373 -23.31 8.34 2.79
CA THR A 373 -23.79 7.40 1.77
C THR A 373 -23.78 8.08 0.40
N VAL A 374 -22.75 7.83 -0.41
CA VAL A 374 -22.79 8.17 -1.84
C VAL A 374 -23.02 6.87 -2.59
N ALA A 375 -24.25 6.72 -3.09
CA ALA A 375 -24.60 5.68 -4.03
C ALA A 375 -23.79 5.86 -5.32
N LEU A 376 -22.93 4.90 -5.65
CA LEU A 376 -22.21 4.85 -6.91
C LEU A 376 -23.07 4.13 -7.96
N PRO A 377 -23.11 4.62 -9.21
CA PRO A 377 -23.73 3.87 -10.31
C PRO A 377 -22.91 2.59 -10.56
N ALA A 378 -23.63 1.48 -10.77
CA ALA A 378 -23.05 0.20 -11.08
C ALA A 378 -22.26 0.28 -12.40
N PRO A 379 -21.01 -0.23 -12.47
CA PRO A 379 -20.34 -0.37 -13.74
C PRO A 379 -20.88 -1.59 -14.48
N GLU A 380 -21.31 -1.38 -15.71
CA GLU A 380 -21.62 -2.45 -16.64
C GLU A 380 -20.36 -3.21 -17.06
N ASN A 381 -20.44 -4.53 -16.91
CA ASN A 381 -19.68 -5.60 -17.58
C ASN A 381 -18.18 -5.47 -17.82
N GLY A 382 -17.42 -6.03 -16.88
CA GLY A 382 -16.12 -6.65 -17.13
C GLY A 382 -15.93 -7.77 -16.10
N GLN A 383 -16.01 -9.02 -16.53
CA GLN A 383 -15.87 -10.21 -15.68
C GLN A 383 -14.42 -10.34 -15.17
N HIS A 384 -14.10 -9.62 -14.10
CA HIS A 384 -13.07 -10.03 -13.16
C HIS A 384 -13.74 -10.11 -11.80
N SER A 385 -13.85 -11.33 -11.27
CA SER A 385 -14.35 -11.56 -9.91
C SER A 385 -13.51 -10.72 -8.95
N GLY A 386 -14.13 -9.74 -8.32
CA GLY A 386 -13.49 -8.98 -7.24
C GLY A 386 -13.10 -9.94 -6.10
N ALA A 387 -12.17 -9.50 -5.26
CA ALA A 387 -11.75 -10.25 -4.09
C ALA A 387 -12.98 -10.78 -3.33
N THR A 388 -13.02 -12.10 -3.13
CA THR A 388 -14.10 -12.75 -2.40
C THR A 388 -13.71 -12.77 -0.92
N VAL A 389 -14.55 -12.18 -0.08
CA VAL A 389 -14.44 -12.26 1.37
C VAL A 389 -15.60 -13.10 1.86
N VAL A 390 -15.32 -14.16 2.63
CA VAL A 390 -16.32 -15.09 3.14
C VAL A 390 -16.29 -15.05 4.67
N SER A 391 -17.49 -15.03 5.30
CA SER A 391 -17.61 -15.12 6.76
C SER A 391 -17.28 -16.54 7.23
N LEU A 392 -16.46 -16.66 8.27
CA LEU A 392 -16.16 -17.93 8.92
C LEU A 392 -17.27 -18.34 9.92
N LEU A 393 -18.17 -17.41 10.28
CA LEU A 393 -19.24 -17.68 11.24
C LEU A 393 -20.33 -18.58 10.64
N GLU A 394 -20.57 -18.50 9.34
CA GLU A 394 -21.52 -19.38 8.63
C GLU A 394 -21.09 -20.86 8.58
N ARG A 395 -19.79 -21.16 8.70
CA ARG A 395 -19.27 -22.54 8.65
C ARG A 395 -19.35 -23.31 9.99
N ARG A 396 -19.78 -22.66 11.08
CA ARG A 396 -19.89 -23.30 12.41
C ARG A 396 -21.29 -23.83 12.73
N THR A 397 -22.22 -23.74 11.81
CA THR A 397 -23.63 -24.16 11.99
C THR A 397 -24.00 -25.44 11.23
N ASP A 398 -23.03 -26.11 10.59
CA ASP A 398 -23.16 -27.47 10.02
C ASP A 398 -22.30 -28.48 10.87
#